data_b94447c09dd81d7cdfd4efe852322ff0
#
_entry.id   b94447c09dd81d7cdfd4efe852322ff0
#
_cell.length_a   1.000
_cell.length_b   1.000
_cell.length_c   1.000
_cell.angle_alpha   90.00
_cell.angle_beta   90.00
_cell.angle_gamma   90.00
#
_symmetry.space_group_name_H-M   'P 1'
#
loop_
_entity.id
_entity.type
_entity.pdbx_description
1 polymer ?
#
loop_
_entity_poly.entity_id
_entity_poly.type
_entity_poly.pdbx_seq_one_letter_code
_entity_poly.pdbx_strand_id
1 'polypeptide(L)'
;MESSLLNHLKIDNFTTQNGVLYTDFPLSYQFFGQKLHTAPIILVNHALTGNSNVAGEKGWWKTLVGYGSVIDLQKYTVVCFNVAGNGYDGFFIDNYKNFTAKDMARLFVLGLENLGIKELYALVGGSIGGSIAWEMLCEAPHLAKKFIPVATDYKTTDWLHSQCLVQEFLLESKDRPLEKARIHAMLNYRTPESLNQRFKREQDEQKNILKSHDWLNYHGTVLDNRFDIKAYRLMNQLLKTIDAKEEDLLKINSEIHLIGVDSDLHYPAFEIKNSYDFLKNNGKNVYHHEIKSIHGHDAFLMEYEQLNEILGKIF
;
A
#
# COMPACT_ATOMS: atom_id res chain seq x y z
N MET A 1 8.68 9.98 21.73
CA MET A 1 9.29 8.92 20.88
C MET A 1 9.96 9.63 19.70
N GLU A 2 11.26 9.44 19.54
CA GLU A 2 12.00 10.00 18.40
C GLU A 2 11.43 9.37 17.11
N SER A 3 11.19 10.20 16.10
CA SER A 3 10.85 9.71 14.77
C SER A 3 12.07 8.90 14.28
N SER A 4 11.83 7.69 13.77
CA SER A 4 12.91 6.93 13.13
C SER A 4 13.58 7.79 12.05
N LEU A 5 14.90 7.77 12.00
CA LEU A 5 15.65 8.48 10.97
C LEU A 5 15.37 7.83 9.60
N LEU A 6 15.24 8.67 8.58
CA LEU A 6 15.20 8.20 7.20
C LEU A 6 16.60 7.75 6.78
N ASN A 7 16.72 6.50 6.39
CA ASN A 7 17.95 5.87 5.93
C ASN A 7 17.92 5.68 4.42
N HIS A 8 19.08 5.54 3.80
CA HIS A 8 19.23 5.40 2.36
C HIS A 8 20.14 4.22 2.02
N LEU A 9 19.75 3.49 0.99
CA LEU A 9 20.53 2.46 0.31
C LEU A 9 20.80 2.90 -1.12
N LYS A 10 21.80 2.30 -1.73
CA LYS A 10 22.02 2.30 -3.18
C LYS A 10 21.98 0.86 -3.66
N ILE A 11 21.14 0.60 -4.65
CA ILE A 11 21.03 -0.70 -5.29
C ILE A 11 21.87 -0.66 -6.56
N ASP A 12 22.94 -1.44 -6.56
CA ASP A 12 23.89 -1.49 -7.68
C ASP A 12 23.28 -2.26 -8.87
N ASN A 13 23.48 -1.72 -10.07
CA ASN A 13 23.15 -2.40 -11.34
C ASN A 13 21.70 -2.91 -11.41
N PHE A 14 20.73 -2.09 -10.96
CA PHE A 14 19.33 -2.42 -11.07
C PHE A 14 18.84 -2.32 -12.52
N THR A 15 18.30 -3.40 -13.06
CA THR A 15 17.71 -3.42 -14.41
C THR A 15 16.21 -3.59 -14.30
N THR A 16 15.42 -2.66 -14.87
CA THR A 16 13.96 -2.78 -14.91
C THR A 16 13.51 -3.91 -15.83
N GLN A 17 12.26 -4.33 -15.72
CA GLN A 17 11.65 -5.32 -16.63
C GLN A 17 11.73 -4.89 -18.11
N ASN A 18 11.67 -3.58 -18.35
CA ASN A 18 11.81 -2.99 -19.70
C ASN A 18 13.27 -2.92 -20.18
N GLY A 19 14.23 -3.48 -19.42
CA GLY A 19 15.65 -3.58 -19.81
C GLY A 19 16.46 -2.31 -19.58
N VAL A 20 15.95 -1.32 -18.85
CA VAL A 20 16.70 -0.10 -18.53
C VAL A 20 17.58 -0.35 -17.31
N LEU A 21 18.90 -0.19 -17.50
CA LEU A 21 19.88 -0.33 -16.42
C LEU A 21 20.08 0.99 -15.68
N TYR A 22 20.02 0.92 -14.36
CA TYR A 22 20.35 2.01 -13.44
C TYR A 22 21.52 1.56 -12.55
N THR A 23 22.53 2.40 -12.45
CA THR A 23 23.61 2.27 -11.47
C THR A 23 23.26 3.06 -10.21
N ASP A 24 23.63 2.56 -9.03
CA ASP A 24 23.42 3.25 -7.75
C ASP A 24 21.96 3.71 -7.51
N PHE A 25 20.96 2.85 -7.83
CA PHE A 25 19.56 3.23 -7.71
C PHE A 25 19.17 3.49 -6.25
N PRO A 26 18.64 4.69 -5.89
CA PRO A 26 18.36 5.03 -4.51
C PRO A 26 17.13 4.32 -3.97
N LEU A 27 17.21 3.84 -2.74
CA LEU A 27 16.09 3.28 -1.99
C LEU A 27 16.16 3.78 -0.55
N SER A 28 15.11 4.46 -0.09
CA SER A 28 15.03 4.95 1.29
C SER A 28 14.11 4.10 2.16
N TYR A 29 14.37 4.09 3.47
CA TYR A 29 13.64 3.26 4.43
C TYR A 29 13.73 3.79 5.85
N GLN A 30 12.86 3.29 6.71
CA GLN A 30 12.89 3.55 8.15
C GLN A 30 12.79 2.24 8.94
N PHE A 31 13.40 2.25 10.14
CA PHE A 31 13.27 1.18 11.13
C PHE A 31 12.48 1.66 12.34
N PHE A 32 11.76 0.74 12.97
CA PHE A 32 11.05 0.98 14.23
C PHE A 32 11.18 -0.24 15.13
N GLY A 33 11.14 -0.02 16.44
CA GLY A 33 11.16 -1.07 17.46
C GLY A 33 12.57 -1.57 17.77
N GLN A 34 12.76 -2.88 17.74
CA GLN A 34 14.00 -3.52 18.14
C GLN A 34 15.12 -3.27 17.13
N LYS A 35 16.36 -3.33 17.61
CA LYS A 35 17.53 -3.20 16.74
C LYS A 35 17.53 -4.30 15.69
N LEU A 36 17.93 -3.96 14.47
CA LEU A 36 18.01 -4.90 13.35
C LEU A 36 18.79 -6.16 13.74
N HIS A 37 18.29 -7.32 13.35
CA HIS A 37 18.83 -8.66 13.64
C HIS A 37 18.81 -9.09 15.13
N THR A 38 18.13 -8.36 16.02
CA THR A 38 17.98 -8.78 17.43
C THR A 38 16.58 -9.29 17.77
N ALA A 39 15.62 -9.13 16.85
CA ALA A 39 14.24 -9.56 16.99
C ALA A 39 13.70 -10.02 15.63
N PRO A 40 12.55 -10.74 15.59
CA PRO A 40 11.89 -11.07 14.33
C PRO A 40 11.54 -9.82 13.54
N ILE A 41 11.73 -9.88 12.22
CA ILE A 41 11.61 -8.71 11.33
C ILE A 41 10.26 -8.75 10.61
N ILE A 42 9.56 -7.63 10.63
CA ILE A 42 8.32 -7.40 9.89
C ILE A 42 8.58 -6.30 8.86
N LEU A 43 8.27 -6.57 7.59
CA LEU A 43 8.24 -5.54 6.56
C LEU A 43 6.81 -5.05 6.40
N VAL A 44 6.62 -3.72 6.43
CA VAL A 44 5.34 -3.07 6.15
C VAL A 44 5.45 -2.24 4.88
N ASN A 45 4.66 -2.57 3.86
CA ASN A 45 4.58 -1.81 2.62
C ASN A 45 3.45 -0.79 2.69
N HIS A 46 3.75 0.47 2.37
CA HIS A 46 2.80 1.57 2.45
C HIS A 46 1.83 1.63 1.25
N ALA A 47 0.67 2.26 1.46
CA ALA A 47 -0.34 2.52 0.43
C ALA A 47 0.10 3.63 -0.56
N LEU A 48 -0.71 3.89 -1.61
CA LEU A 48 -0.41 4.72 -2.78
C LEU A 48 0.20 6.09 -2.44
N THR A 49 -0.35 6.82 -1.49
CA THR A 49 0.17 8.14 -1.06
C THR A 49 0.82 8.10 0.32
N GLY A 50 1.23 6.90 0.75
CA GLY A 50 1.95 6.66 1.99
C GLY A 50 3.46 6.87 1.86
N ASN A 51 4.16 6.50 2.92
CA ASN A 51 5.62 6.56 3.01
C ASN A 51 6.13 5.59 4.09
N SER A 52 7.44 5.54 4.29
CA SER A 52 8.09 4.66 5.27
C SER A 52 7.78 4.99 6.74
N ASN A 53 7.18 6.13 7.06
CA ASN A 53 6.87 6.52 8.44
C ASN A 53 5.59 5.83 8.94
N VAL A 54 5.67 4.53 9.22
CA VAL A 54 4.50 3.69 9.58
C VAL A 54 4.11 3.80 11.05
N ALA A 55 5.06 4.11 11.95
CA ALA A 55 4.89 4.12 13.39
C ALA A 55 5.30 5.46 14.02
N GLY A 56 5.15 5.60 15.35
CA GLY A 56 5.44 6.83 16.08
C GLY A 56 4.30 7.84 15.98
N GLU A 57 4.51 9.07 16.48
CA GLU A 57 3.46 10.07 16.62
C GLU A 57 2.79 10.44 15.29
N LYS A 58 3.58 10.53 14.21
CA LYS A 58 3.13 10.87 12.85
C LYS A 58 2.99 9.64 11.93
N GLY A 59 3.12 8.43 12.48
CA GLY A 59 2.99 7.19 11.72
C GLY A 59 1.58 7.00 11.18
N TRP A 60 1.48 6.65 9.91
CA TRP A 60 0.17 6.49 9.25
C TRP A 60 -0.59 5.23 9.72
N TRP A 61 0.09 4.25 10.32
CA TRP A 61 -0.50 3.06 10.92
C TRP A 61 -0.14 2.89 12.41
N LYS A 62 0.11 3.99 13.10
CA LYS A 62 0.55 4.03 14.51
C LYS A 62 -0.38 3.30 15.49
N THR A 63 -1.64 3.12 15.15
CA THR A 63 -2.60 2.37 15.97
C THR A 63 -2.33 0.86 15.93
N LEU A 64 -1.82 0.37 14.81
CA LEU A 64 -1.50 -1.06 14.61
C LEU A 64 -0.02 -1.35 14.88
N VAL A 65 0.88 -0.39 14.61
CA VAL A 65 2.33 -0.53 14.75
C VAL A 65 2.81 0.41 15.83
N GLY A 66 3.13 -0.12 17.01
CA GLY A 66 3.53 0.70 18.16
C GLY A 66 3.94 -0.15 19.35
N TYR A 67 4.41 0.50 20.41
CA TYR A 67 4.67 -0.19 21.67
C TYR A 67 3.35 -0.62 22.34
N GLY A 68 3.18 -1.92 22.55
CA GLY A 68 1.95 -2.51 23.06
C GLY A 68 0.80 -2.58 22.04
N SER A 69 1.03 -2.22 20.78
CA SER A 69 0.08 -2.44 19.69
C SER A 69 0.14 -3.87 19.18
N VAL A 70 -0.74 -4.26 18.25
CA VAL A 70 -0.76 -5.62 17.71
C VAL A 70 0.55 -6.01 17.01
N ILE A 71 1.16 -5.07 16.27
CA ILE A 71 2.54 -5.18 15.82
C ILE A 71 3.42 -4.44 16.84
N ASP A 72 3.82 -5.17 17.87
CA ASP A 72 4.45 -4.63 19.06
C ASP A 72 5.94 -4.34 18.85
N LEU A 73 6.31 -3.07 18.87
CA LEU A 73 7.69 -2.62 18.74
C LEU A 73 8.62 -3.05 19.91
N GLN A 74 8.08 -3.63 20.99
CA GLN A 74 8.89 -4.29 22.02
C GLN A 74 9.36 -5.68 21.57
N LYS A 75 8.65 -6.31 20.64
CA LYS A 75 8.88 -7.69 20.21
C LYS A 75 9.51 -7.79 18.83
N TYR A 76 9.27 -6.80 17.97
CA TYR A 76 9.63 -6.85 16.55
C TYR A 76 10.54 -5.70 16.14
N THR A 77 11.35 -5.96 15.10
CA THR A 77 11.94 -4.93 14.25
C THR A 77 10.99 -4.72 13.08
N VAL A 78 10.47 -3.51 12.91
CA VAL A 78 9.63 -3.16 11.76
C VAL A 78 10.46 -2.35 10.76
N VAL A 79 10.48 -2.80 9.50
CA VAL A 79 11.12 -2.12 8.37
C VAL A 79 10.02 -1.61 7.46
N CYS A 80 10.19 -0.41 6.90
CA CYS A 80 9.32 0.11 5.86
C CYS A 80 10.16 0.83 4.81
N PHE A 81 10.14 0.38 3.57
CA PHE A 81 10.74 1.09 2.44
C PHE A 81 9.78 2.15 1.91
N ASN A 82 10.33 3.23 1.35
CA ASN A 82 9.56 4.06 0.44
C ASN A 82 9.53 3.41 -0.95
N VAL A 83 8.37 3.43 -1.61
CA VAL A 83 8.35 3.17 -3.05
C VAL A 83 9.26 4.20 -3.71
N ALA A 84 10.32 3.72 -4.36
CA ALA A 84 11.32 4.61 -4.93
C ALA A 84 10.67 5.57 -5.95
N GLY A 85 10.93 6.86 -5.78
CA GLY A 85 10.29 7.90 -6.59
C GLY A 85 8.96 8.44 -6.05
N ASN A 86 8.50 8.00 -4.85
CA ASN A 86 7.32 8.57 -4.19
C ASN A 86 7.55 10.00 -3.62
N GLY A 87 8.78 10.49 -3.70
CA GLY A 87 9.14 11.85 -3.33
C GLY A 87 9.29 12.10 -1.82
N TYR A 88 9.08 11.10 -0.95
CA TYR A 88 9.20 11.28 0.50
C TYR A 88 10.63 11.63 0.94
N ASP A 89 11.63 11.12 0.23
CA ASP A 89 13.05 11.39 0.41
C ASP A 89 13.60 12.47 -0.53
N GLY A 90 12.72 13.12 -1.31
CA GLY A 90 13.06 14.11 -2.34
C GLY A 90 13.49 13.49 -3.68
N PHE A 91 13.50 12.15 -3.80
CA PHE A 91 13.81 11.49 -5.06
C PHE A 91 12.55 11.28 -5.91
N PHE A 92 12.65 11.58 -7.21
CA PHE A 92 11.59 11.40 -8.21
C PHE A 92 12.12 10.65 -9.42
N ILE A 93 11.24 9.89 -10.07
CA ILE A 93 11.52 9.17 -11.32
C ILE A 93 10.84 9.92 -12.46
N ASP A 94 11.62 10.49 -13.38
CA ASP A 94 11.08 11.22 -14.54
C ASP A 94 10.48 10.26 -15.57
N ASN A 95 11.16 9.16 -15.89
CA ASN A 95 10.71 8.15 -16.85
C ASN A 95 9.89 7.05 -16.16
N TYR A 96 8.86 7.43 -15.39
CA TYR A 96 8.08 6.52 -14.57
C TYR A 96 7.42 5.36 -15.35
N LYS A 97 7.15 5.52 -16.65
CA LYS A 97 6.58 4.46 -17.51
C LYS A 97 7.54 3.28 -17.74
N ASN A 98 8.82 3.45 -17.43
CA ASN A 98 9.80 2.36 -17.47
C ASN A 98 9.70 1.41 -16.27
N PHE A 99 8.90 1.78 -15.26
CA PHE A 99 8.77 1.03 -14.02
C PHE A 99 7.43 0.32 -13.91
N THR A 100 7.46 -0.87 -13.34
CA THR A 100 6.31 -1.72 -13.01
C THR A 100 6.27 -2.00 -11.52
N ALA A 101 5.14 -2.52 -11.02
CA ALA A 101 5.03 -2.99 -9.63
C ALA A 101 6.09 -4.06 -9.31
N LYS A 102 6.39 -4.94 -10.26
CA LYS A 102 7.42 -5.98 -10.13
C LYS A 102 8.82 -5.38 -9.98
N ASP A 103 9.12 -4.25 -10.63
CA ASP A 103 10.40 -3.55 -10.45
C ASP A 103 10.54 -3.04 -9.02
N MET A 104 9.47 -2.47 -8.44
CA MET A 104 9.47 -2.02 -7.04
C MET A 104 9.59 -3.18 -6.07
N ALA A 105 8.91 -4.30 -6.34
CA ALA A 105 9.02 -5.52 -5.55
C ALA A 105 10.48 -6.04 -5.54
N ARG A 106 11.11 -6.10 -6.71
CA ARG A 106 12.52 -6.50 -6.84
C ARG A 106 13.47 -5.55 -6.12
N LEU A 107 13.24 -4.23 -6.20
CA LEU A 107 14.00 -3.24 -5.43
C LEU A 107 13.90 -3.49 -3.93
N PHE A 108 12.71 -3.82 -3.42
CA PHE A 108 12.53 -4.12 -2.00
C PHE A 108 13.22 -5.43 -1.59
N VAL A 109 13.18 -6.47 -2.43
CA VAL A 109 13.92 -7.72 -2.18
C VAL A 109 15.43 -7.44 -2.13
N LEU A 110 15.98 -6.73 -3.11
CA LEU A 110 17.39 -6.32 -3.13
C LEU A 110 17.74 -5.41 -1.94
N GLY A 111 16.84 -4.53 -1.53
CA GLY A 111 16.98 -3.71 -0.33
C GLY A 111 17.11 -4.55 0.94
N LEU A 112 16.27 -5.58 1.08
CA LEU A 112 16.36 -6.53 2.21
C LEU A 112 17.68 -7.30 2.18
N GLU A 113 18.12 -7.77 1.01
CA GLU A 113 19.41 -8.45 0.85
C GLU A 113 20.59 -7.55 1.25
N ASN A 114 20.59 -6.27 0.84
CA ASN A 114 21.60 -5.28 1.24
C ASN A 114 21.62 -5.03 2.76
N LEU A 115 20.47 -5.16 3.42
CA LEU A 115 20.35 -5.08 4.89
C LEU A 115 20.70 -6.40 5.59
N GLY A 116 21.08 -7.45 4.85
CA GLY A 116 21.35 -8.78 5.39
C GLY A 116 20.09 -9.52 5.88
N ILE A 117 18.91 -9.08 5.46
CA ILE A 117 17.62 -9.69 5.84
C ILE A 117 17.28 -10.78 4.83
N LYS A 118 17.36 -12.04 5.25
CA LYS A 118 17.09 -13.21 4.39
C LYS A 118 15.68 -13.76 4.56
N GLU A 119 15.04 -13.49 5.69
CA GLU A 119 13.72 -13.98 6.03
C GLU A 119 12.97 -12.94 6.86
N LEU A 120 11.70 -12.77 6.58
CA LEU A 120 10.76 -11.95 7.34
C LEU A 120 9.88 -12.85 8.21
N TYR A 121 9.62 -12.43 9.45
CA TYR A 121 8.57 -13.03 10.26
C TYR A 121 7.20 -12.79 9.64
N ALA A 122 6.95 -11.56 9.18
CA ALA A 122 5.75 -11.21 8.44
C ALA A 122 6.03 -10.14 7.37
N LEU A 123 5.30 -10.23 6.27
CA LEU A 123 5.18 -9.22 5.23
C LEU A 123 3.75 -8.70 5.24
N VAL A 124 3.58 -7.42 5.53
CA VAL A 124 2.26 -6.76 5.65
C VAL A 124 2.19 -5.64 4.62
N GLY A 125 1.08 -5.52 3.92
CA GLY A 125 0.90 -4.42 2.98
C GLY A 125 -0.55 -4.01 2.83
N GLY A 126 -0.83 -2.70 2.88
CA GLY A 126 -2.16 -2.15 2.62
C GLY A 126 -2.31 -1.65 1.19
N SER A 127 -3.44 -1.94 0.52
CA SER A 127 -3.71 -1.47 -0.84
C SER A 127 -2.57 -1.84 -1.80
N ILE A 128 -2.08 -0.94 -2.65
CA ILE A 128 -0.93 -1.18 -3.55
C ILE A 128 0.31 -1.75 -2.83
N GLY A 129 0.51 -1.43 -1.55
CA GLY A 129 1.60 -2.01 -0.76
C GLY A 129 1.47 -3.52 -0.60
N GLY A 130 0.25 -4.03 -0.47
CA GLY A 130 -0.04 -5.46 -0.48
C GLY A 130 0.14 -6.09 -1.87
N SER A 131 -0.24 -5.38 -2.93
CA SER A 131 0.00 -5.84 -4.30
C SER A 131 1.50 -5.93 -4.63
N ILE A 132 2.30 -4.94 -4.21
CA ILE A 132 3.77 -5.02 -4.33
C ILE A 132 4.31 -6.20 -3.50
N ALA A 133 3.73 -6.47 -2.33
CA ALA A 133 4.12 -7.62 -1.52
C ALA A 133 3.82 -8.98 -2.19
N TRP A 134 2.73 -9.09 -2.97
CA TRP A 134 2.48 -10.24 -3.83
C TRP A 134 3.60 -10.45 -4.84
N GLU A 135 3.98 -9.40 -5.55
CA GLU A 135 5.10 -9.45 -6.53
C GLU A 135 6.44 -9.80 -5.85
N MET A 136 6.68 -9.32 -4.61
CA MET A 136 7.87 -9.68 -3.83
C MET A 136 7.92 -11.18 -3.52
N LEU A 137 6.80 -11.78 -3.16
CA LEU A 137 6.73 -13.21 -2.88
C LEU A 137 6.75 -14.07 -4.14
N CYS A 138 6.34 -13.55 -5.29
CA CYS A 138 6.57 -14.21 -6.58
C CYS A 138 8.05 -14.21 -6.96
N GLU A 139 8.79 -13.13 -6.66
CA GLU A 139 10.25 -13.07 -6.87
C GLU A 139 11.03 -13.92 -5.85
N ALA A 140 10.60 -13.92 -4.58
CA ALA A 140 11.25 -14.61 -3.47
C ALA A 140 10.23 -15.41 -2.63
N PRO A 141 9.82 -16.63 -3.07
CA PRO A 141 8.69 -17.39 -2.49
C PRO A 141 8.86 -17.80 -1.02
N HIS A 142 10.08 -17.80 -0.50
CA HIS A 142 10.41 -18.16 0.88
C HIS A 142 10.69 -16.95 1.78
N LEU A 143 10.53 -15.73 1.27
CA LEU A 143 10.93 -14.50 1.94
C LEU A 143 10.24 -14.27 3.28
N ALA A 144 8.96 -14.63 3.41
CA ALA A 144 8.19 -14.36 4.62
C ALA A 144 7.47 -15.61 5.14
N LYS A 145 7.47 -15.79 6.49
CA LYS A 145 6.68 -16.85 7.14
C LYS A 145 5.19 -16.58 7.06
N LYS A 146 4.79 -15.33 7.29
CA LYS A 146 3.40 -14.87 7.22
C LYS A 146 3.28 -13.76 6.19
N PHE A 147 2.21 -13.81 5.39
CA PHE A 147 1.87 -12.79 4.43
C PHE A 147 0.47 -12.24 4.69
N ILE A 148 0.37 -10.93 4.87
CA ILE A 148 -0.85 -10.26 5.31
C ILE A 148 -1.17 -9.10 4.36
N PRO A 149 -1.74 -9.38 3.16
CA PRO A 149 -2.24 -8.36 2.26
C PRO A 149 -3.60 -7.85 2.74
N VAL A 150 -3.74 -6.51 2.88
CA VAL A 150 -4.93 -5.85 3.42
C VAL A 150 -5.54 -4.96 2.36
N ALA A 151 -6.83 -5.14 2.06
CA ALA A 151 -7.59 -4.39 1.06
C ALA A 151 -6.85 -4.31 -0.30
N THR A 152 -6.48 -5.47 -0.84
CA THR A 152 -5.59 -5.57 -2.02
C THR A 152 -5.72 -6.93 -2.70
N ASP A 153 -5.23 -7.02 -3.93
CA ASP A 153 -5.16 -8.28 -4.68
C ASP A 153 -3.84 -8.39 -5.45
N TYR A 154 -3.56 -9.57 -6.01
CA TYR A 154 -2.32 -9.91 -6.72
C TYR A 154 -2.26 -9.40 -8.15
N LYS A 155 -3.38 -8.90 -8.70
CA LYS A 155 -3.46 -8.34 -10.06
C LYS A 155 -4.39 -7.14 -10.12
N THR A 156 -4.11 -6.24 -11.06
CA THR A 156 -5.03 -5.16 -11.41
C THR A 156 -6.06 -5.68 -12.38
N THR A 157 -7.34 -5.68 -11.95
CA THR A 157 -8.48 -6.09 -12.76
C THR A 157 -8.88 -5.01 -13.77
N ASP A 158 -9.73 -5.34 -14.73
CA ASP A 158 -10.27 -4.37 -15.71
C ASP A 158 -10.93 -3.16 -15.02
N TRP A 159 -11.62 -3.41 -13.89
CA TRP A 159 -12.21 -2.35 -13.09
C TRP A 159 -11.17 -1.36 -12.55
N LEU A 160 -10.16 -1.88 -11.86
CA LEU A 160 -9.09 -1.05 -11.28
C LEU A 160 -8.25 -0.38 -12.38
N HIS A 161 -7.98 -1.10 -13.48
CA HIS A 161 -7.28 -0.56 -14.64
C HIS A 161 -8.04 0.61 -15.29
N SER A 162 -9.38 0.52 -15.37
CA SER A 162 -10.23 1.61 -15.86
C SER A 162 -10.21 2.83 -14.94
N GLN A 163 -10.19 2.62 -13.63
CA GLN A 163 -10.00 3.73 -12.66
C GLN A 163 -8.64 4.42 -12.86
N CYS A 164 -7.58 3.65 -13.07
CA CYS A 164 -6.24 4.21 -13.35
C CYS A 164 -6.23 5.02 -14.64
N LEU A 165 -6.97 4.62 -15.67
CA LEU A 165 -7.11 5.41 -16.90
C LEU A 165 -7.77 6.76 -16.64
N VAL A 166 -8.83 6.81 -15.83
CA VAL A 166 -9.45 8.08 -15.42
C VAL A 166 -8.47 8.95 -14.65
N GLN A 167 -7.65 8.35 -13.76
CA GLN A 167 -6.59 9.07 -13.07
C GLN A 167 -5.57 9.69 -14.04
N GLU A 168 -5.16 8.97 -15.08
CA GLU A 168 -4.25 9.51 -16.11
C GLU A 168 -4.82 10.76 -16.76
N PHE A 169 -6.08 10.75 -17.21
CA PHE A 169 -6.74 11.90 -17.81
C PHE A 169 -6.80 13.11 -16.86
N LEU A 170 -7.09 12.85 -15.58
CA LEU A 170 -7.14 13.90 -14.57
C LEU A 170 -5.75 14.52 -14.32
N LEU A 171 -4.69 13.68 -14.31
CA LEU A 171 -3.30 14.10 -14.13
C LEU A 171 -2.73 14.84 -15.35
N GLU A 172 -3.36 14.73 -16.53
CA GLU A 172 -3.03 15.51 -17.73
C GLU A 172 -3.73 16.88 -17.77
N SER A 173 -4.68 17.14 -16.85
CA SER A 173 -5.37 18.42 -16.77
C SER A 173 -4.40 19.57 -16.51
N LYS A 174 -4.62 20.70 -17.18
CA LYS A 174 -3.80 21.93 -16.98
C LYS A 174 -4.09 22.64 -15.66
N ASP A 175 -5.28 22.46 -15.12
CA ASP A 175 -5.76 23.11 -13.91
C ASP A 175 -5.92 22.08 -12.78
N ARG A 176 -5.20 22.31 -11.68
CA ARG A 176 -5.23 21.51 -10.44
C ARG A 176 -5.31 19.98 -10.66
N PRO A 177 -4.36 19.39 -11.42
CA PRO A 177 -4.44 17.98 -11.82
C PRO A 177 -4.47 17.02 -10.64
N LEU A 178 -3.62 17.23 -9.63
CA LEU A 178 -3.50 16.34 -8.48
C LEU A 178 -4.70 16.45 -7.55
N GLU A 179 -5.26 17.65 -7.36
CA GLU A 179 -6.51 17.81 -6.60
C GLU A 179 -7.66 17.06 -7.24
N LYS A 180 -7.83 17.20 -8.58
CA LYS A 180 -8.88 16.49 -9.32
C LYS A 180 -8.73 14.98 -9.24
N ALA A 181 -7.50 14.50 -9.41
CA ALA A 181 -7.19 13.07 -9.25
C ALA A 181 -7.54 12.58 -7.83
N ARG A 182 -7.21 13.36 -6.79
CA ARG A 182 -7.57 13.00 -5.41
C ARG A 182 -9.07 13.02 -5.17
N ILE A 183 -9.80 14.01 -5.69
CA ILE A 183 -11.27 14.07 -5.56
C ILE A 183 -11.91 12.82 -6.18
N HIS A 184 -11.50 12.43 -7.37
CA HIS A 184 -11.97 11.20 -7.99
C HIS A 184 -11.59 9.95 -7.15
N ALA A 185 -10.35 9.85 -6.68
CA ALA A 185 -9.91 8.75 -5.84
C ALA A 185 -10.76 8.60 -4.57
N MET A 186 -11.13 9.72 -3.93
CA MET A 186 -11.99 9.69 -2.74
C MET A 186 -13.39 9.12 -3.00
N LEU A 187 -13.91 9.25 -4.22
CA LEU A 187 -15.19 8.63 -4.61
C LEU A 187 -15.06 7.10 -4.80
N ASN A 188 -13.87 6.61 -5.11
CA ASN A 188 -13.59 5.17 -5.19
C ASN A 188 -13.19 4.57 -3.83
N TYR A 189 -12.59 5.39 -2.95
CA TYR A 189 -12.19 4.95 -1.61
C TYR A 189 -13.33 4.96 -0.60
N ARG A 190 -14.41 5.70 -0.87
CA ARG A 190 -15.59 5.79 -0.01
C ARG A 190 -16.83 5.29 -0.76
N THR A 191 -17.75 4.69 -0.03
CA THR A 191 -19.01 4.23 -0.64
C THR A 191 -20.04 5.36 -0.73
N PRO A 192 -21.04 5.25 -1.61
CA PRO A 192 -22.19 6.14 -1.61
C PRO A 192 -22.90 6.18 -0.26
N GLU A 193 -23.03 5.03 0.41
CA GLU A 193 -23.64 4.95 1.75
C GLU A 193 -22.86 5.77 2.78
N SER A 194 -21.54 5.60 2.84
CA SER A 194 -20.68 6.38 3.75
C SER A 194 -20.81 7.88 3.53
N LEU A 195 -20.83 8.34 2.27
CA LEU A 195 -20.98 9.75 1.94
C LEU A 195 -22.37 10.28 2.29
N ASN A 196 -23.44 9.54 1.95
CA ASN A 196 -24.81 9.96 2.17
C ASN A 196 -25.15 10.02 3.68
N GLN A 197 -24.70 9.05 4.47
CA GLN A 197 -24.89 9.07 5.92
C GLN A 197 -24.15 10.22 6.59
N ARG A 198 -22.93 10.53 6.09
CA ARG A 198 -22.11 11.61 6.67
C ARG A 198 -22.65 12.99 6.37
N PHE A 199 -23.04 13.27 5.13
CA PHE A 199 -23.30 14.64 4.66
C PHE A 199 -24.78 15.01 4.54
N LYS A 200 -25.70 14.05 4.33
CA LYS A 200 -27.16 14.24 4.33
C LYS A 200 -27.66 15.40 3.44
N ARG A 201 -26.91 15.73 2.39
CA ARG A 201 -27.11 16.89 1.50
C ARG A 201 -27.05 18.25 2.22
N GLU A 202 -26.39 18.32 3.37
CA GLU A 202 -26.22 19.58 4.08
C GLU A 202 -25.35 20.57 3.29
N GLN A 203 -25.70 21.84 3.40
CA GLN A 203 -24.93 22.95 2.84
C GLN A 203 -24.09 23.63 3.92
N ASP A 204 -22.94 24.13 3.51
CA ASP A 204 -22.20 25.17 4.23
C ASP A 204 -22.73 26.51 3.76
N GLU A 205 -23.50 27.18 4.62
CA GLU A 205 -24.17 28.47 4.30
C GLU A 205 -23.15 29.60 4.03
N GLN A 206 -21.98 29.55 4.69
CA GLN A 206 -20.96 30.59 4.53
C GLN A 206 -20.25 30.48 3.17
N LYS A 207 -20.00 29.25 2.72
CA LYS A 207 -19.35 28.96 1.44
C LYS A 207 -20.32 28.78 0.29
N ASN A 208 -21.60 28.65 0.57
CA ASN A 208 -22.67 28.36 -0.41
C ASN A 208 -22.39 27.10 -1.26
N ILE A 209 -21.86 26.05 -0.65
CA ILE A 209 -21.57 24.76 -1.29
C ILE A 209 -22.05 23.59 -0.42
N LEU A 210 -22.25 22.42 -1.01
CA LEU A 210 -22.53 21.20 -0.24
C LEU A 210 -21.31 20.84 0.62
N LYS A 211 -21.54 20.43 1.87
CA LYS A 211 -20.48 19.97 2.78
C LYS A 211 -19.68 18.80 2.21
N SER A 212 -20.31 17.94 1.39
CA SER A 212 -19.60 16.88 0.66
C SER A 212 -18.62 17.42 -0.38
N HIS A 213 -18.98 18.51 -1.09
CA HIS A 213 -18.07 19.16 -2.03
C HIS A 213 -16.89 19.82 -1.30
N ASP A 214 -17.16 20.51 -0.19
CA ASP A 214 -16.11 21.09 0.64
C ASP A 214 -15.12 20.05 1.14
N TRP A 215 -15.64 18.92 1.61
CA TRP A 215 -14.83 17.79 2.07
C TRP A 215 -13.95 17.20 0.94
N LEU A 216 -14.49 17.01 -0.26
CA LEU A 216 -13.75 16.52 -1.41
C LEU A 216 -12.65 17.50 -1.82
N ASN A 217 -12.97 18.80 -1.90
CA ASN A 217 -12.00 19.87 -2.20
C ASN A 217 -10.88 19.90 -1.14
N TYR A 218 -11.23 19.80 0.14
CA TYR A 218 -10.26 19.74 1.24
C TYR A 218 -9.26 18.58 1.03
N HIS A 219 -9.74 17.38 0.72
CA HIS A 219 -8.85 16.24 0.44
C HIS A 219 -7.97 16.44 -0.79
N GLY A 220 -8.50 17.08 -1.82
CA GLY A 220 -7.74 17.48 -2.99
C GLY A 220 -6.57 18.39 -2.62
N THR A 221 -6.88 19.51 -1.96
CA THR A 221 -5.87 20.51 -1.54
C THR A 221 -4.85 19.94 -0.55
N VAL A 222 -5.30 19.12 0.43
CA VAL A 222 -4.38 18.48 1.39
C VAL A 222 -3.38 17.56 0.68
N LEU A 223 -3.82 16.82 -0.34
CA LEU A 223 -2.90 15.98 -1.10
C LEU A 223 -1.93 16.83 -1.93
N ASP A 224 -2.42 17.84 -2.64
CA ASP A 224 -1.60 18.72 -3.50
C ASP A 224 -0.49 19.43 -2.70
N ASN A 225 -0.77 19.79 -1.44
CA ASN A 225 0.21 20.41 -0.55
C ASN A 225 1.31 19.46 -0.03
N ARG A 226 1.12 18.15 -0.08
CA ARG A 226 2.04 17.17 0.53
C ARG A 226 2.60 16.11 -0.40
N PHE A 227 2.10 16.03 -1.61
CA PHE A 227 2.47 14.98 -2.56
C PHE A 227 2.74 15.58 -3.94
N ASP A 228 3.74 15.07 -4.64
CA ASP A 228 4.12 15.59 -5.94
C ASP A 228 3.39 14.85 -7.08
N ILE A 229 3.03 15.56 -8.14
CA ILE A 229 2.36 14.99 -9.31
C ILE A 229 3.22 13.93 -10.02
N LYS A 230 4.56 14.07 -10.03
CA LYS A 230 5.46 13.07 -10.60
C LYS A 230 5.36 11.76 -9.81
N ALA A 231 5.36 11.86 -8.48
CA ALA A 231 5.17 10.71 -7.61
C ALA A 231 3.80 10.05 -7.81
N TYR A 232 2.73 10.85 -7.95
CA TYR A 232 1.39 10.30 -8.15
C TYR A 232 1.25 9.59 -9.51
N ARG A 233 1.85 10.14 -10.58
CA ARG A 233 1.91 9.48 -11.90
C ARG A 233 2.64 8.15 -11.84
N LEU A 234 3.77 8.09 -11.13
CA LEU A 234 4.48 6.83 -10.89
C LEU A 234 3.59 5.84 -10.15
N MET A 235 2.98 6.24 -9.02
CA MET A 235 2.16 5.34 -8.21
C MET A 235 0.94 4.82 -8.99
N ASN A 236 0.32 5.64 -9.83
CA ASN A 236 -0.75 5.20 -10.73
C ASN A 236 -0.25 4.20 -11.78
N GLN A 237 0.94 4.42 -12.35
CA GLN A 237 1.59 3.49 -13.26
C GLN A 237 1.89 2.14 -12.59
N LEU A 238 2.42 2.15 -11.37
CA LEU A 238 2.68 0.92 -10.62
C LEU A 238 1.38 0.15 -10.37
N LEU A 239 0.31 0.85 -9.96
CA LEU A 239 -0.99 0.24 -9.74
C LEU A 239 -1.54 -0.44 -11.00
N LYS A 240 -1.34 0.14 -12.19
CA LYS A 240 -1.72 -0.44 -13.48
C LYS A 240 -0.95 -1.71 -13.85
N THR A 241 0.25 -1.87 -13.33
CA THR A 241 1.18 -2.93 -13.75
C THR A 241 1.29 -4.09 -12.80
N ILE A 242 0.43 -4.16 -11.79
CA ILE A 242 0.34 -5.32 -10.89
C ILE A 242 -0.25 -6.49 -11.67
N ASP A 243 0.54 -7.56 -11.80
CA ASP A 243 0.16 -8.74 -12.58
C ASP A 243 0.95 -9.99 -12.16
N ALA A 244 0.90 -10.31 -10.87
CA ALA A 244 1.50 -11.54 -10.37
C ALA A 244 0.82 -12.76 -11.00
N LYS A 245 1.63 -13.70 -11.51
CA LYS A 245 1.11 -14.84 -12.25
C LYS A 245 0.63 -15.93 -11.31
N GLU A 246 -0.50 -16.55 -11.62
CA GLU A 246 -1.09 -17.63 -10.81
C GLU A 246 -0.11 -18.78 -10.55
N GLU A 247 0.72 -19.12 -11.54
CA GLU A 247 1.77 -20.13 -11.39
C GLU A 247 2.85 -19.75 -10.39
N ASP A 248 3.15 -18.46 -10.20
CA ASP A 248 4.11 -17.97 -9.23
C ASP A 248 3.48 -17.86 -7.83
N LEU A 249 2.19 -17.54 -7.75
CA LEU A 249 1.46 -17.58 -6.48
C LEU A 249 1.50 -18.97 -5.83
N LEU A 250 1.45 -20.02 -6.64
CA LEU A 250 1.50 -21.40 -6.16
C LEU A 250 2.88 -21.80 -5.61
N LYS A 251 3.93 -21.03 -5.87
CA LYS A 251 5.27 -21.24 -5.31
C LYS A 251 5.44 -20.62 -3.92
N ILE A 252 4.59 -19.65 -3.54
CA ILE A 252 4.67 -18.95 -2.27
C ILE A 252 4.50 -19.92 -1.10
N ASN A 253 5.41 -19.86 -0.12
CA ASN A 253 5.41 -20.78 1.03
C ASN A 253 4.93 -20.14 2.34
N SER A 254 4.48 -18.92 2.30
CA SER A 254 3.95 -18.21 3.45
C SER A 254 2.60 -18.76 3.91
N GLU A 255 2.31 -18.63 5.19
CA GLU A 255 0.95 -18.61 5.70
C GLU A 255 0.30 -17.30 5.26
N ILE A 256 -0.77 -17.35 4.47
CA ILE A 256 -1.38 -16.20 3.81
C ILE A 256 -2.68 -15.80 4.50
N HIS A 257 -2.80 -14.55 4.93
CA HIS A 257 -4.01 -14.00 5.55
C HIS A 257 -4.56 -12.86 4.69
N LEU A 258 -5.47 -13.17 3.77
CA LEU A 258 -6.15 -12.17 2.94
C LEU A 258 -7.16 -11.40 3.79
N ILE A 259 -7.00 -10.08 3.90
CA ILE A 259 -7.93 -9.22 4.64
C ILE A 259 -8.63 -8.30 3.64
N GLY A 260 -9.90 -8.56 3.35
CA GLY A 260 -10.74 -7.74 2.48
C GLY A 260 -11.62 -6.77 3.27
N VAL A 261 -12.25 -5.83 2.57
CA VAL A 261 -13.31 -4.97 3.09
C VAL A 261 -14.58 -5.24 2.28
N ASP A 262 -15.69 -5.54 2.95
CA ASP A 262 -16.94 -5.98 2.29
C ASP A 262 -17.54 -4.95 1.32
N SER A 263 -17.32 -3.67 1.58
CA SER A 263 -17.82 -2.58 0.76
C SER A 263 -16.78 -1.91 -0.13
N ASP A 264 -15.59 -2.50 -0.28
CA ASP A 264 -14.49 -1.92 -1.06
C ASP A 264 -14.87 -1.82 -2.55
N LEU A 265 -14.76 -0.60 -3.11
CA LEU A 265 -15.00 -0.31 -4.52
C LEU A 265 -13.69 -0.26 -5.33
N HIS A 266 -12.53 -0.22 -4.66
CA HIS A 266 -11.21 -0.15 -5.29
C HIS A 266 -10.64 -1.55 -5.52
N TYR A 267 -10.69 -2.41 -4.48
CA TYR A 267 -10.43 -3.84 -4.53
C TYR A 267 -11.68 -4.60 -4.04
N PRO A 268 -12.64 -4.87 -4.92
CA PRO A 268 -13.92 -5.47 -4.53
C PRO A 268 -13.78 -6.79 -3.78
N ALA A 269 -14.57 -6.96 -2.73
CA ALA A 269 -14.48 -8.13 -1.85
C ALA A 269 -14.60 -9.47 -2.60
N PHE A 270 -15.39 -9.52 -3.68
CA PHE A 270 -15.53 -10.74 -4.49
C PHE A 270 -14.24 -11.12 -5.23
N GLU A 271 -13.40 -10.15 -5.62
CA GLU A 271 -12.11 -10.42 -6.27
C GLU A 271 -11.14 -11.06 -5.27
N ILE A 272 -11.05 -10.51 -4.06
CA ILE A 272 -10.23 -11.07 -2.97
C ILE A 272 -10.73 -12.48 -2.58
N LYS A 273 -12.06 -12.68 -2.58
CA LYS A 273 -12.65 -14.01 -2.34
C LYS A 273 -12.27 -15.00 -3.43
N ASN A 274 -12.29 -14.58 -4.71
CA ASN A 274 -11.86 -15.42 -5.83
C ASN A 274 -10.37 -15.82 -5.67
N SER A 275 -9.51 -14.88 -5.26
CA SER A 275 -8.09 -15.14 -4.98
C SER A 275 -7.92 -16.14 -3.83
N TYR A 276 -8.71 -16.01 -2.76
CA TYR A 276 -8.75 -17.00 -1.68
C TYR A 276 -9.15 -18.38 -2.19
N ASP A 277 -10.24 -18.48 -2.95
CA ASP A 277 -10.75 -19.75 -3.44
C ASP A 277 -9.74 -20.43 -4.39
N PHE A 278 -9.09 -19.65 -5.27
CA PHE A 278 -8.01 -20.14 -6.12
C PHE A 278 -6.86 -20.74 -5.30
N LEU A 279 -6.34 -20.00 -4.34
CA LEU A 279 -5.22 -20.46 -3.49
C LEU A 279 -5.61 -21.68 -2.65
N LYS A 280 -6.80 -21.65 -2.06
CA LYS A 280 -7.32 -22.75 -1.22
C LYS A 280 -7.50 -24.04 -1.99
N ASN A 281 -8.07 -23.96 -3.20
CA ASN A 281 -8.29 -25.09 -4.09
C ASN A 281 -6.97 -25.70 -4.60
N ASN A 282 -5.89 -24.91 -4.62
CA ASN A 282 -4.54 -25.36 -4.97
C ASN A 282 -3.69 -25.74 -3.74
N GLY A 283 -4.32 -25.97 -2.59
CA GLY A 283 -3.66 -26.51 -1.38
C GLY A 283 -2.76 -25.53 -0.63
N LYS A 284 -2.89 -24.21 -0.87
CA LYS A 284 -2.11 -23.20 -0.14
C LYS A 284 -2.63 -23.02 1.29
N ASN A 285 -1.74 -22.70 2.22
CA ASN A 285 -2.10 -22.33 3.59
C ASN A 285 -2.62 -20.88 3.60
N VAL A 286 -3.92 -20.73 3.34
CA VAL A 286 -4.55 -19.41 3.16
C VAL A 286 -5.81 -19.29 4.02
N TYR A 287 -5.98 -18.10 4.59
CA TYR A 287 -7.13 -17.69 5.41
C TYR A 287 -7.73 -16.42 4.79
N HIS A 288 -9.05 -16.30 4.89
CA HIS A 288 -9.78 -15.11 4.44
C HIS A 288 -10.45 -14.44 5.64
N HIS A 289 -10.20 -13.15 5.78
CA HIS A 289 -10.78 -12.29 6.80
C HIS A 289 -11.48 -11.12 6.11
N GLU A 290 -12.55 -10.63 6.73
CA GLU A 290 -13.33 -9.55 6.15
C GLU A 290 -13.60 -8.48 7.19
N ILE A 291 -13.27 -7.22 6.86
CA ILE A 291 -13.64 -6.03 7.62
C ILE A 291 -15.04 -5.64 7.15
N LYS A 292 -15.98 -5.51 8.09
CA LYS A 292 -17.34 -5.04 7.86
C LYS A 292 -17.40 -3.54 8.04
N SER A 293 -17.64 -2.81 6.96
CA SER A 293 -17.67 -1.34 7.02
C SER A 293 -18.44 -0.75 5.85
N ILE A 294 -19.12 0.37 6.09
CA ILE A 294 -19.69 1.19 5.02
C ILE A 294 -18.66 2.12 4.36
N HIS A 295 -17.41 2.13 4.86
CA HIS A 295 -16.43 3.15 4.47
C HIS A 295 -15.60 2.79 3.26
N GLY A 296 -15.85 1.64 2.62
CA GLY A 296 -15.16 1.21 1.41
C GLY A 296 -13.68 0.95 1.64
N HIS A 297 -12.87 1.24 0.64
CA HIS A 297 -11.42 1.02 0.68
C HIS A 297 -10.73 1.68 1.89
N ASP A 298 -11.15 2.88 2.28
CA ASP A 298 -10.57 3.58 3.44
C ASP A 298 -10.76 2.84 4.78
N ALA A 299 -11.63 1.80 4.85
CA ALA A 299 -11.88 1.05 6.07
C ALA A 299 -10.61 0.45 6.68
N PHE A 300 -9.61 0.03 5.88
CA PHE A 300 -8.35 -0.48 6.41
C PHE A 300 -7.49 0.58 7.14
N LEU A 301 -7.85 1.85 7.00
CA LEU A 301 -7.27 2.99 7.73
C LEU A 301 -8.22 3.57 8.79
N MET A 302 -9.37 2.95 9.01
CA MET A 302 -10.40 3.45 9.92
C MET A 302 -10.88 2.40 10.93
N GLU A 303 -11.09 1.16 10.50
CA GLU A 303 -11.66 0.08 11.30
C GLU A 303 -10.58 -0.65 12.12
N TYR A 304 -9.87 0.13 12.93
CA TYR A 304 -8.73 -0.38 13.70
C TYR A 304 -9.10 -1.44 14.74
N GLU A 305 -10.31 -1.41 15.30
CA GLU A 305 -10.76 -2.43 16.25
C GLU A 305 -10.85 -3.81 15.58
N GLN A 306 -11.49 -3.88 14.41
CA GLN A 306 -11.58 -5.11 13.64
C GLN A 306 -10.19 -5.59 13.15
N LEU A 307 -9.35 -4.66 12.69
CA LEU A 307 -7.98 -5.00 12.29
C LEU A 307 -7.16 -5.53 13.46
N ASN A 308 -7.23 -4.90 14.64
CA ASN A 308 -6.56 -5.39 15.84
C ASN A 308 -7.04 -6.79 16.25
N GLU A 309 -8.35 -7.06 16.15
CA GLU A 309 -8.89 -8.39 16.43
C GLU A 309 -8.37 -9.45 15.44
N ILE A 310 -8.38 -9.15 14.15
CA ILE A 310 -7.88 -10.06 13.10
C ILE A 310 -6.38 -10.29 13.27
N LEU A 311 -5.58 -9.21 13.35
CA LEU A 311 -4.14 -9.28 13.47
C LEU A 311 -3.69 -9.89 14.79
N GLY A 312 -4.42 -9.69 15.89
CA GLY A 312 -4.13 -10.29 17.19
C GLY A 312 -4.23 -11.81 17.22
N LYS A 313 -4.92 -12.42 16.25
CA LYS A 313 -4.96 -13.87 16.06
C LYS A 313 -3.80 -14.37 15.19
N ILE A 314 -3.11 -13.47 14.51
CA ILE A 314 -2.03 -13.79 13.57
C ILE A 314 -0.65 -13.59 14.23
N PHE A 315 -0.47 -12.51 15.03
CA PHE A 315 0.77 -12.14 15.73
C PHE A 315 0.81 -12.68 17.16
#